data_cf7a0c21bfd80b094fed0486f4456d68
#
_entry.id   cf7a0c21bfd80b094fed0486f4456d68
#
_cell.length_a   1.000
_cell.length_b   1.000
_cell.length_c   1.000
_cell.angle_alpha   90.00
_cell.angle_beta   90.00
_cell.angle_gamma   90.00
#
_symmetry.space_group_name_H-M   'P 1'
#
loop_
_entity.id
_entity.type
_entity.pdbx_description
1 polymer ?
#
loop_
_entity_poly.entity_id
_entity_poly.type
_entity_poly.pdbx_seq_one_letter_code
_entity_poly.pdbx_strand_id
1 'polypeptide(L)'
;MGIITTIANHKGGVGKSTLVYNLSRYLLKYYPKILVLDFDPQANTTWWLSEYANELNVKIHDVLRYGVTYDLQDAENLDKFDTLVQYATVETVKKDGSISLIGSSLDLAATKLELSKYDSIVYFKIIEIIRKISEPYDLTIIDTPPSIEMLTSSAINASDYVLLPIQLDLLAIKGAMDITKILIPTAHRYYNPNLRILGVIVNLHRDTKAQRATKKTAADAFGHYLFNTIISRSEKVGRLATTKGSIDKSKSDNQFGLLAEEIHNRILEDTKRSKEGVQHGNKTR
;
A
#
# COMPACT_ATOMS: atom_id res chain seq x y z
N MET A 1 -9.26 13.96 -6.01
CA MET A 1 -8.66 13.12 -4.95
C MET A 1 -7.89 12.02 -5.61
N GLY A 2 -6.62 11.84 -5.26
CA GLY A 2 -5.79 10.79 -5.83
C GLY A 2 -6.25 9.40 -5.37
N ILE A 3 -5.69 8.38 -5.98
CA ILE A 3 -6.00 6.98 -5.69
C ILE A 3 -5.15 6.52 -4.51
N ILE A 4 -5.75 5.86 -3.53
CA ILE A 4 -5.04 5.26 -2.40
C ILE A 4 -5.07 3.73 -2.55
N THR A 5 -3.89 3.11 -2.53
CA THR A 5 -3.73 1.67 -2.68
C THR A 5 -2.89 1.09 -1.54
N THR A 6 -3.43 0.15 -0.79
CA THR A 6 -2.70 -0.56 0.27
C THR A 6 -2.18 -1.90 -0.23
N ILE A 7 -0.90 -2.21 0.03
CA ILE A 7 -0.30 -3.53 -0.20
C ILE A 7 -0.31 -4.30 1.12
N ALA A 8 -1.14 -5.33 1.22
CA ALA A 8 -1.38 -6.06 2.47
C ALA A 8 -1.33 -7.58 2.31
N ASN A 9 -0.75 -8.26 3.28
CA ASN A 9 -0.88 -9.69 3.52
C ASN A 9 -0.46 -9.98 4.96
N HIS A 10 -1.20 -10.86 5.63
CA HIS A 10 -0.91 -11.27 7.00
C HIS A 10 0.42 -12.04 7.13
N LYS A 11 0.87 -12.71 6.06
CA LYS A 11 2.13 -13.45 6.07
C LYS A 11 3.33 -12.51 5.89
N GLY A 12 4.34 -12.67 6.75
CA GLY A 12 5.65 -12.04 6.58
C GLY A 12 6.43 -12.62 5.39
N GLY A 13 7.33 -11.83 4.81
CA GLY A 13 8.23 -12.29 3.75
C GLY A 13 7.60 -12.51 2.37
N VAL A 14 6.34 -12.13 2.14
CA VAL A 14 5.70 -12.21 0.81
C VAL A 14 6.17 -11.13 -0.15
N GLY A 15 7.00 -10.18 0.31
CA GLY A 15 7.61 -9.13 -0.49
C GLY A 15 6.77 -7.87 -0.63
N LYS A 16 5.96 -7.49 0.37
CA LYS A 16 5.17 -6.25 0.38
C LYS A 16 6.03 -5.02 0.10
N SER A 17 7.01 -4.75 0.95
CA SER A 17 7.92 -3.59 0.82
C SER A 17 8.68 -3.59 -0.51
N THR A 18 9.10 -4.76 -0.98
CA THR A 18 9.75 -4.91 -2.30
C THR A 18 8.82 -4.50 -3.44
N LEU A 19 7.55 -4.87 -3.36
CA LEU A 19 6.54 -4.45 -4.34
C LEU A 19 6.28 -2.95 -4.26
N VAL A 20 6.12 -2.38 -3.05
CA VAL A 20 5.95 -0.93 -2.85
C VAL A 20 7.09 -0.16 -3.51
N TYR A 21 8.34 -0.53 -3.20
CA TYR A 21 9.53 0.11 -3.76
C TYR A 21 9.56 0.08 -5.29
N ASN A 22 9.33 -1.10 -5.89
CA ASN A 22 9.41 -1.21 -7.34
C ASN A 22 8.18 -0.57 -8.02
N LEU A 23 6.98 -0.85 -7.54
CA LEU A 23 5.75 -0.32 -8.15
C LEU A 23 5.69 1.20 -8.09
N SER A 24 6.14 1.84 -7.00
CA SER A 24 6.20 3.30 -6.93
C SER A 24 7.03 3.92 -8.06
N ARG A 25 8.09 3.24 -8.50
CA ARG A 25 8.98 3.71 -9.59
C ARG A 25 8.38 3.46 -10.99
N TYR A 26 7.77 2.28 -11.21
CA TYR A 26 7.21 1.96 -12.52
C TYR A 26 5.85 2.62 -12.78
N LEU A 27 5.08 2.90 -11.71
CA LEU A 27 3.80 3.60 -11.79
C LEU A 27 3.95 5.11 -12.04
N LEU A 28 5.14 5.71 -11.88
CA LEU A 28 5.41 7.11 -12.28
C LEU A 28 5.05 7.40 -13.74
N LYS A 29 5.14 6.39 -14.61
CA LYS A 29 4.71 6.52 -16.01
C LYS A 29 3.23 6.90 -16.15
N TYR A 30 2.41 6.54 -15.18
CA TYR A 30 0.95 6.70 -15.21
C TYR A 30 0.44 7.71 -14.18
N TYR A 31 1.18 7.90 -13.09
CA TYR A 31 0.84 8.75 -11.95
C TYR A 31 2.05 9.61 -11.60
N PRO A 32 2.12 10.86 -12.13
CA PRO A 32 3.30 11.73 -11.98
C PRO A 32 3.66 12.11 -10.53
N LYS A 33 2.68 12.12 -9.63
CA LYS A 33 2.90 12.44 -8.21
C LYS A 33 2.50 11.25 -7.34
N ILE A 34 3.49 10.51 -6.84
CA ILE A 34 3.25 9.34 -5.98
C ILE A 34 3.68 9.64 -4.55
N LEU A 35 2.81 9.33 -3.59
CA LEU A 35 3.16 9.26 -2.17
C LEU A 35 3.35 7.81 -1.75
N VAL A 36 4.42 7.53 -1.03
CA VAL A 36 4.62 6.25 -0.34
C VAL A 36 4.52 6.48 1.17
N LEU A 37 3.64 5.72 1.82
CA LEU A 37 3.51 5.69 3.27
C LEU A 37 4.05 4.35 3.78
N ASP A 38 5.06 4.39 4.63
CA ASP A 38 5.60 3.19 5.27
C ASP A 38 4.97 3.02 6.66
N PHE A 39 4.08 2.02 6.79
CA PHE A 39 3.40 1.67 8.04
C PHE A 39 4.02 0.45 8.73
N ASP A 40 5.15 -0.07 8.20
CA ASP A 40 5.87 -1.16 8.86
C ASP A 40 6.94 -0.59 9.81
N PRO A 41 6.91 -0.91 11.13
CA PRO A 41 7.96 -0.50 12.06
C PRO A 41 9.36 -0.99 11.67
N GLN A 42 9.47 -2.02 10.83
CA GLN A 42 10.76 -2.46 10.30
C GLN A 42 11.36 -1.48 9.28
N ALA A 43 10.58 -0.54 8.76
CA ALA A 43 11.00 0.57 7.90
C ALA A 43 11.80 0.15 6.66
N ASN A 44 11.50 -1.01 6.08
CA ASN A 44 12.23 -1.51 4.91
C ASN A 44 12.03 -0.62 3.68
N THR A 45 10.80 -0.17 3.44
CA THR A 45 10.48 0.74 2.34
C THR A 45 11.16 2.09 2.54
N THR A 46 11.17 2.60 3.77
CA THR A 46 11.89 3.81 4.16
C THR A 46 13.38 3.69 3.86
N TRP A 47 14.01 2.59 4.24
CA TRP A 47 15.43 2.34 3.99
C TRP A 47 15.78 2.31 2.50
N TRP A 48 14.92 1.74 1.67
CA TRP A 48 15.20 1.62 0.22
C TRP A 48 14.91 2.90 -0.56
N LEU A 49 13.89 3.65 -0.19
CA LEU A 49 13.51 4.87 -0.90
C LEU A 49 14.30 6.11 -0.46
N SER A 50 14.79 6.16 0.77
CA SER A 50 15.52 7.32 1.29
C SER A 50 16.99 7.03 1.47
N GLU A 51 17.87 7.85 0.87
CA GLU A 51 19.31 7.82 1.12
C GLU A 51 19.64 8.23 2.56
N TYR A 52 18.74 9.02 3.17
CA TYR A 52 18.91 9.65 4.49
C TYR A 52 17.85 9.15 5.49
N ALA A 53 17.42 7.88 5.39
CA ALA A 53 16.34 7.32 6.21
C ALA A 53 16.54 7.53 7.72
N ASN A 54 17.78 7.48 8.19
CA ASN A 54 18.12 7.69 9.61
C ASN A 54 18.14 9.16 10.05
N GLU A 55 18.18 10.09 9.09
CA GLU A 55 18.23 11.53 9.33
C GLU A 55 16.84 12.19 9.29
N LEU A 56 15.81 11.42 8.98
CA LEU A 56 14.43 11.90 9.00
C LEU A 56 14.03 12.16 10.46
N ASN A 57 13.95 13.43 10.84
CA ASN A 57 13.58 13.86 12.20
C ASN A 57 12.10 13.65 12.49
N VAL A 58 11.24 13.74 11.47
CA VAL A 58 9.79 13.53 11.56
C VAL A 58 9.39 12.36 10.67
N LYS A 59 8.57 11.46 11.19
CA LYS A 59 8.16 10.23 10.52
C LYS A 59 6.64 10.01 10.68
N ILE A 60 6.14 8.94 10.09
CA ILE A 60 4.70 8.64 10.10
C ILE A 60 4.12 8.54 11.51
N HIS A 61 4.89 8.06 12.49
CA HIS A 61 4.41 7.94 13.87
C HIS A 61 4.15 9.30 14.53
N ASP A 62 4.92 10.34 14.20
CA ASP A 62 4.70 11.72 14.69
C ASP A 62 3.44 12.30 14.08
N VAL A 63 3.24 12.11 12.76
CA VAL A 63 2.06 12.54 12.03
C VAL A 63 0.79 11.90 12.59
N LEU A 64 0.82 10.58 12.82
CA LEU A 64 -0.30 9.85 13.40
C LEU A 64 -0.59 10.28 14.84
N ARG A 65 0.45 10.42 15.67
CA ARG A 65 0.30 10.86 17.06
C ARG A 65 -0.34 12.25 17.12
N TYR A 66 0.16 13.20 16.33
CA TYR A 66 -0.38 14.55 16.31
C TYR A 66 -1.84 14.56 15.85
N GLY A 67 -2.14 13.99 14.69
CA GLY A 67 -3.47 14.00 14.11
C GLY A 67 -4.52 13.23 14.90
N VAL A 68 -4.11 12.23 15.71
CA VAL A 68 -5.02 11.55 16.64
C VAL A 68 -5.25 12.38 17.90
N THR A 69 -4.22 13.04 18.42
CA THR A 69 -4.28 13.77 19.69
C THR A 69 -5.05 15.09 19.58
N TYR A 70 -4.83 15.81 18.48
CA TYR A 70 -5.40 17.16 18.30
C TYR A 70 -6.63 17.14 17.38
N ASP A 71 -7.51 18.10 17.57
CA ASP A 71 -8.66 18.32 16.70
C ASP A 71 -8.22 19.05 15.43
N LEU A 72 -8.25 18.38 14.30
CA LEU A 72 -7.89 18.96 12.99
C LEU A 72 -9.00 19.82 12.37
N GLN A 73 -10.14 19.99 13.04
CA GLN A 73 -11.15 21.00 12.67
C GLN A 73 -10.75 22.40 13.19
N ASP A 74 -9.90 22.45 14.21
CA ASP A 74 -9.31 23.70 14.68
C ASP A 74 -8.22 24.18 13.71
N ALA A 75 -8.29 25.44 13.29
CA ALA A 75 -7.40 25.99 12.24
C ALA A 75 -5.92 26.01 12.66
N GLU A 76 -5.62 26.29 13.94
CA GLU A 76 -4.23 26.31 14.43
C GLU A 76 -3.64 24.92 14.48
N ASN A 77 -4.41 23.92 14.93
CA ASN A 77 -3.99 22.53 14.95
C ASN A 77 -3.79 22.00 13.52
N LEU A 78 -4.66 22.40 12.59
CA LEU A 78 -4.57 22.03 11.19
C LEU A 78 -3.29 22.59 10.54
N ASP A 79 -2.96 23.85 10.75
CA ASP A 79 -1.76 24.51 10.22
C ASP A 79 -0.47 23.81 10.76
N LYS A 80 -0.47 23.50 12.06
CA LYS A 80 0.63 22.73 12.68
C LYS A 80 0.73 21.32 12.12
N PHE A 81 -0.40 20.67 11.88
CA PHE A 81 -0.44 19.34 11.26
C PHE A 81 0.11 19.38 9.84
N ASP A 82 -0.31 20.32 9.02
CA ASP A 82 0.15 20.46 7.63
C ASP A 82 1.66 20.78 7.58
N THR A 83 2.15 21.61 8.50
CA THR A 83 3.59 21.87 8.70
C THR A 83 4.33 20.57 9.09
N LEU A 84 3.81 19.78 10.02
CA LEU A 84 4.40 18.51 10.43
C LEU A 84 4.46 17.51 9.26
N VAL A 85 3.39 17.40 8.48
CA VAL A 85 3.34 16.56 7.27
C VAL A 85 4.39 17.01 6.25
N GLN A 86 4.57 18.31 6.06
CA GLN A 86 5.60 18.85 5.18
C GLN A 86 7.00 18.43 5.63
N TYR A 87 7.33 18.54 6.93
CA TYR A 87 8.60 18.08 7.48
C TYR A 87 8.80 16.56 7.42
N ALA A 88 7.73 15.78 7.53
CA ALA A 88 7.77 14.33 7.44
C ALA A 88 7.96 13.83 5.99
N THR A 89 7.63 14.68 5.01
CA THR A 89 7.60 14.29 3.59
C THR A 89 8.95 14.56 2.94
N VAL A 90 9.55 13.50 2.40
CA VAL A 90 10.81 13.58 1.66
C VAL A 90 10.60 13.18 0.21
N GLU A 91 11.02 14.04 -0.71
CA GLU A 91 11.03 13.73 -2.13
C GLU A 91 12.25 12.87 -2.46
N THR A 92 12.02 11.64 -2.92
CA THR A 92 13.07 10.63 -3.12
C THR A 92 13.45 10.42 -4.58
N VAL A 93 12.56 10.74 -5.52
CA VAL A 93 12.77 10.63 -6.98
C VAL A 93 12.18 11.84 -7.67
N LYS A 94 12.94 12.41 -8.63
CA LYS A 94 12.60 13.66 -9.36
C LYS A 94 12.70 13.53 -10.89
N LYS A 95 12.67 12.32 -11.43
CA LYS A 95 12.80 12.10 -12.87
C LYS A 95 11.49 11.55 -13.42
N ASP A 96 10.95 12.24 -14.43
CA ASP A 96 9.69 11.88 -15.11
C ASP A 96 8.47 11.84 -14.17
N GLY A 97 8.52 12.56 -13.05
CA GLY A 97 7.55 12.61 -11.97
C GLY A 97 8.22 12.67 -10.61
N SER A 98 7.45 12.63 -9.53
CA SER A 98 7.97 12.65 -8.17
C SER A 98 7.45 11.50 -7.32
N ILE A 99 8.34 10.92 -6.51
CA ILE A 99 7.98 10.03 -5.42
C ILE A 99 8.32 10.73 -4.12
N SER A 100 7.28 10.97 -3.32
CA SER A 100 7.40 11.46 -1.94
C SER A 100 7.24 10.29 -0.98
N LEU A 101 7.97 10.33 0.13
CA LEU A 101 7.96 9.32 1.18
C LEU A 101 7.65 9.97 2.52
N ILE A 102 6.70 9.41 3.27
CA ILE A 102 6.63 9.58 4.72
C ILE A 102 7.10 8.26 5.33
N GLY A 103 8.28 8.29 5.90
CA GLY A 103 9.00 7.10 6.35
C GLY A 103 8.55 6.62 7.73
N SER A 104 8.99 5.41 8.09
CA SER A 104 8.74 4.72 9.35
C SER A 104 10.00 4.58 10.21
N SER A 105 9.81 4.13 11.45
CA SER A 105 10.85 3.66 12.36
C SER A 105 10.27 2.71 13.40
N LEU A 106 11.13 2.13 14.22
CA LEU A 106 10.71 1.30 15.37
C LEU A 106 9.77 2.03 16.34
N ASP A 107 9.85 3.37 16.42
CA ASP A 107 8.98 4.18 17.28
C ASP A 107 7.50 4.06 16.89
N LEU A 108 7.20 3.67 15.63
CA LEU A 108 5.83 3.39 15.21
C LEU A 108 5.20 2.24 16.02
N ALA A 109 5.99 1.26 16.47
CA ALA A 109 5.49 0.19 17.33
C ALA A 109 5.07 0.71 18.71
N ALA A 110 5.86 1.62 19.29
CA ALA A 110 5.51 2.28 20.55
C ALA A 110 4.28 3.18 20.40
N THR A 111 4.22 3.97 19.34
CA THR A 111 3.07 4.82 19.01
C THR A 111 1.79 4.00 18.82
N LYS A 112 1.88 2.84 18.17
CA LYS A 112 0.73 1.93 18.03
C LYS A 112 0.19 1.49 19.39
N LEU A 113 1.07 1.14 20.35
CA LEU A 113 0.67 0.79 21.72
C LEU A 113 0.05 1.99 22.46
N GLU A 114 0.59 3.18 22.26
CA GLU A 114 0.04 4.41 22.83
C GLU A 114 -1.36 4.68 22.29
N LEU A 115 -1.51 4.66 20.97
CA LEU A 115 -2.77 4.91 20.29
C LEU A 115 -3.85 3.85 20.61
N SER A 116 -3.46 2.62 20.89
CA SER A 116 -4.41 1.54 21.24
C SER A 116 -5.14 1.76 22.58
N LYS A 117 -4.68 2.73 23.41
CA LYS A 117 -5.35 3.11 24.66
C LYS A 117 -6.56 4.03 24.44
N TYR A 118 -6.67 4.63 23.27
CA TYR A 118 -7.82 5.43 22.92
C TYR A 118 -8.91 4.54 22.33
N ASP A 119 -10.16 4.97 22.43
CA ASP A 119 -11.34 4.26 21.93
C ASP A 119 -11.34 4.12 20.39
N SER A 120 -12.37 3.49 19.85
CA SER A 120 -12.56 3.26 18.41
C SER A 120 -12.44 4.51 17.53
N ILE A 121 -12.53 5.70 18.10
CA ILE A 121 -12.36 6.98 17.40
C ILE A 121 -10.97 7.12 16.74
N VAL A 122 -9.93 6.53 17.34
CA VAL A 122 -8.57 6.52 16.77
C VAL A 122 -8.53 5.93 15.39
N TYR A 123 -9.30 4.89 15.19
CA TYR A 123 -9.41 4.20 13.93
C TYR A 123 -9.88 5.13 12.80
N PHE A 124 -10.95 5.88 13.07
CA PHE A 124 -11.49 6.85 12.12
C PHE A 124 -10.51 8.02 11.88
N LYS A 125 -9.88 8.52 12.93
CA LYS A 125 -8.87 9.57 12.81
C LYS A 125 -7.69 9.15 11.93
N ILE A 126 -7.18 7.93 12.09
CA ILE A 126 -6.09 7.43 11.22
C ILE A 126 -6.55 7.35 9.75
N ILE A 127 -7.77 6.91 9.49
CA ILE A 127 -8.33 6.89 8.13
C ILE A 127 -8.40 8.31 7.55
N GLU A 128 -8.88 9.28 8.31
CA GLU A 128 -8.96 10.69 7.89
C GLU A 128 -7.56 11.29 7.63
N ILE A 129 -6.59 11.03 8.51
CA ILE A 129 -5.19 11.44 8.34
C ILE A 129 -4.63 10.90 7.02
N ILE A 130 -4.76 9.59 6.77
CA ILE A 130 -4.27 8.96 5.54
C ILE A 130 -4.89 9.63 4.31
N ARG A 131 -6.20 9.85 4.31
CA ARG A 131 -6.91 10.49 3.20
C ARG A 131 -6.43 11.92 2.99
N LYS A 132 -6.31 12.70 4.08
CA LYS A 132 -5.85 14.09 4.02
C LYS A 132 -4.44 14.22 3.45
N ILE A 133 -3.48 13.44 3.95
CA ILE A 133 -2.09 13.51 3.44
C ILE A 133 -1.95 12.98 2.01
N SER A 134 -2.91 12.21 1.53
CA SER A 134 -2.95 11.67 0.17
C SER A 134 -3.53 12.63 -0.88
N GLU A 135 -4.27 13.66 -0.47
CA GLU A 135 -4.99 14.57 -1.38
C GLU A 135 -4.12 15.23 -2.47
N PRO A 136 -2.86 15.66 -2.19
CA PRO A 136 -2.01 16.32 -3.18
C PRO A 136 -1.42 15.40 -4.24
N TYR A 137 -1.62 14.07 -4.13
CA TYR A 137 -0.96 13.07 -4.95
C TYR A 137 -1.93 12.38 -5.90
N ASP A 138 -1.41 11.90 -7.05
CA ASP A 138 -2.18 11.13 -8.01
C ASP A 138 -2.41 9.70 -7.54
N LEU A 139 -1.40 9.13 -6.85
CA LEU A 139 -1.43 7.80 -6.26
C LEU A 139 -0.70 7.79 -4.91
N THR A 140 -1.34 7.21 -3.91
CA THR A 140 -0.69 6.87 -2.64
C THR A 140 -0.56 5.35 -2.53
N ILE A 141 0.64 4.87 -2.20
CA ILE A 141 0.92 3.44 -1.97
C ILE A 141 1.32 3.26 -0.51
N ILE A 142 0.58 2.41 0.21
CA ILE A 142 0.82 2.15 1.63
C ILE A 142 1.46 0.78 1.79
N ASP A 143 2.66 0.73 2.39
CA ASP A 143 3.30 -0.49 2.87
C ASP A 143 2.81 -0.84 4.26
N THR A 144 2.46 -2.09 4.51
CA THR A 144 1.90 -2.53 5.80
C THR A 144 2.73 -3.62 6.46
N PRO A 145 2.75 -3.68 7.81
CA PRO A 145 3.36 -4.79 8.54
C PRO A 145 2.67 -6.13 8.24
N PRO A 146 3.29 -7.27 8.60
CA PRO A 146 2.70 -8.60 8.45
C PRO A 146 1.70 -8.89 9.58
N SER A 147 0.76 -7.98 9.84
CA SER A 147 -0.29 -8.13 10.85
C SER A 147 -1.58 -7.47 10.38
N ILE A 148 -2.73 -7.99 10.81
CA ILE A 148 -4.05 -7.40 10.56
C ILE A 148 -4.47 -6.66 11.84
N GLU A 149 -3.68 -5.69 12.23
CA GLU A 149 -3.95 -4.87 13.41
C GLU A 149 -4.40 -3.46 13.00
N MET A 150 -4.55 -2.59 13.97
CA MET A 150 -5.10 -1.24 13.80
C MET A 150 -4.53 -0.50 12.59
N LEU A 151 -3.20 -0.41 12.45
CA LEU A 151 -2.58 0.34 11.35
C LEU A 151 -2.88 -0.27 9.97
N THR A 152 -2.75 -1.59 9.84
CA THR A 152 -3.06 -2.28 8.57
C THR A 152 -4.54 -2.16 8.23
N SER A 153 -5.41 -2.34 9.20
CA SER A 153 -6.85 -2.20 9.00
C SER A 153 -7.24 -0.76 8.66
N SER A 154 -6.65 0.25 9.32
CA SER A 154 -6.90 1.66 8.98
C SER A 154 -6.41 1.99 7.58
N ALA A 155 -5.22 1.50 7.18
CA ALA A 155 -4.70 1.68 5.83
C ALA A 155 -5.64 1.08 4.78
N ILE A 156 -6.12 -0.15 4.99
CA ILE A 156 -7.08 -0.81 4.10
C ILE A 156 -8.37 0.02 4.00
N ASN A 157 -8.90 0.49 5.13
CA ASN A 157 -10.16 1.25 5.14
C ASN A 157 -10.03 2.68 4.60
N ALA A 158 -8.83 3.25 4.60
CA ALA A 158 -8.56 4.53 3.95
C ALA A 158 -8.45 4.41 2.43
N SER A 159 -8.22 3.21 1.91
CA SER A 159 -7.85 2.96 0.51
C SER A 159 -9.05 2.82 -0.42
N ASP A 160 -8.82 3.12 -1.71
CA ASP A 160 -9.71 2.78 -2.81
C ASP A 160 -9.49 1.33 -3.24
N TYR A 161 -8.23 0.88 -3.19
CA TYR A 161 -7.83 -0.45 -3.64
C TYR A 161 -6.90 -1.16 -2.64
N VAL A 162 -7.03 -2.50 -2.62
CA VAL A 162 -6.09 -3.39 -1.94
C VAL A 162 -5.43 -4.31 -2.94
N LEU A 163 -4.08 -4.40 -2.86
CA LEU A 163 -3.25 -5.37 -3.56
C LEU A 163 -2.74 -6.42 -2.59
N LEU A 164 -2.89 -7.69 -2.95
CA LEU A 164 -2.59 -8.82 -2.08
C LEU A 164 -1.45 -9.66 -2.66
N PRO A 165 -0.19 -9.41 -2.30
CA PRO A 165 0.90 -10.28 -2.71
C PRO A 165 0.85 -11.62 -1.99
N ILE A 166 1.01 -12.70 -2.75
CA ILE A 166 1.12 -14.07 -2.23
C ILE A 166 2.39 -14.75 -2.76
N GLN A 167 2.98 -15.60 -1.96
CA GLN A 167 3.80 -16.69 -2.48
C GLN A 167 2.89 -17.87 -2.79
N LEU A 168 3.30 -18.77 -3.69
CA LEU A 168 2.55 -19.99 -3.96
C LEU A 168 2.81 -21.03 -2.85
N ASP A 169 2.30 -20.71 -1.66
CA ASP A 169 2.19 -21.58 -0.49
C ASP A 169 0.85 -21.36 0.23
N LEU A 170 0.39 -22.37 0.93
CA LEU A 170 -0.96 -22.38 1.52
C LEU A 170 -1.15 -21.30 2.59
N LEU A 171 -0.11 -20.93 3.35
CA LEU A 171 -0.24 -19.91 4.39
C LEU A 171 -0.40 -18.50 3.81
N ALA A 172 0.33 -18.20 2.72
CA ALA A 172 0.19 -16.92 2.04
C ALA A 172 -1.18 -16.78 1.35
N ILE A 173 -1.67 -17.87 0.74
CA ILE A 173 -3.02 -17.93 0.15
C ILE A 173 -4.07 -17.71 1.24
N LYS A 174 -3.95 -18.44 2.38
CA LYS A 174 -4.86 -18.27 3.51
C LYS A 174 -4.87 -16.82 4.02
N GLY A 175 -3.70 -16.21 4.23
CA GLY A 175 -3.60 -14.82 4.70
C GLY A 175 -4.28 -13.81 3.75
N ALA A 176 -4.17 -14.01 2.43
CA ALA A 176 -4.90 -13.20 1.46
C ALA A 176 -6.41 -13.48 1.49
N MET A 177 -6.82 -14.74 1.67
CA MET A 177 -8.23 -15.10 1.81
C MET A 177 -8.87 -14.49 3.08
N ASP A 178 -8.14 -14.43 4.20
CA ASP A 178 -8.62 -13.81 5.43
C ASP A 178 -8.92 -12.32 5.21
N ILE A 179 -8.06 -11.61 4.47
CA ILE A 179 -8.31 -10.23 4.08
C ILE A 179 -9.57 -10.13 3.21
N THR A 180 -9.67 -10.95 2.16
CA THR A 180 -10.78 -10.88 1.20
C THR A 180 -12.13 -11.27 1.81
N LYS A 181 -12.15 -12.24 2.73
CA LYS A 181 -13.39 -12.81 3.30
C LYS A 181 -13.83 -12.15 4.60
N ILE A 182 -12.92 -11.51 5.32
CA ILE A 182 -13.19 -10.94 6.65
C ILE A 182 -13.04 -9.43 6.61
N LEU A 183 -11.85 -8.92 6.23
CA LEU A 183 -11.58 -7.48 6.32
C LEU A 183 -12.36 -6.67 5.30
N ILE A 184 -12.41 -7.10 4.04
CA ILE A 184 -13.11 -6.34 2.99
C ILE A 184 -14.62 -6.25 3.27
N PRO A 185 -15.36 -7.33 3.61
CA PRO A 185 -16.76 -7.23 3.99
C PRO A 185 -17.00 -6.36 5.24
N THR A 186 -16.09 -6.41 6.21
CA THR A 186 -16.14 -5.55 7.41
C THR A 186 -15.93 -4.08 7.03
N ALA A 187 -14.97 -3.81 6.16
CA ALA A 187 -14.71 -2.48 5.63
C ALA A 187 -15.95 -1.91 4.91
N HIS A 188 -16.55 -2.68 4.02
CA HIS A 188 -17.76 -2.28 3.28
C HIS A 188 -18.92 -1.95 4.21
N ARG A 189 -19.08 -2.72 5.28
CA ARG A 189 -20.22 -2.56 6.20
C ARG A 189 -20.08 -1.34 7.11
N TYR A 190 -18.86 -1.00 7.55
CA TYR A 190 -18.67 -0.07 8.67
C TYR A 190 -17.80 1.13 8.35
N TYR A 191 -16.93 1.07 7.34
CA TYR A 191 -15.87 2.06 7.16
C TYR A 191 -15.77 2.64 5.76
N ASN A 192 -15.72 1.78 4.73
CA ASN A 192 -15.47 2.19 3.35
C ASN A 192 -16.21 1.29 2.36
N PRO A 193 -17.45 1.62 1.99
CA PRO A 193 -18.25 0.82 1.05
C PRO A 193 -17.65 0.80 -0.38
N ASN A 194 -16.73 1.71 -0.69
CA ASN A 194 -16.13 1.83 -2.02
C ASN A 194 -14.79 1.08 -2.16
N LEU A 195 -14.25 0.53 -1.06
CA LEU A 195 -13.02 -0.25 -1.08
C LEU A 195 -13.13 -1.45 -2.04
N ARG A 196 -12.11 -1.68 -2.86
CA ARG A 196 -12.08 -2.78 -3.83
C ARG A 196 -10.80 -3.59 -3.73
N ILE A 197 -10.92 -4.89 -4.04
CA ILE A 197 -9.76 -5.75 -4.26
C ILE A 197 -9.30 -5.51 -5.69
N LEU A 198 -8.15 -4.85 -5.87
CA LEU A 198 -7.56 -4.66 -7.21
C LEU A 198 -7.03 -5.97 -7.77
N GLY A 199 -6.46 -6.79 -6.90
CA GLY A 199 -6.08 -8.15 -7.26
C GLY A 199 -5.05 -8.79 -6.33
N VAL A 200 -4.73 -10.04 -6.68
CA VAL A 200 -3.78 -10.91 -5.98
C VAL A 200 -2.57 -11.13 -6.88
N ILE A 201 -1.37 -10.82 -6.39
CA ILE A 201 -0.11 -10.87 -7.12
C ILE A 201 0.67 -12.11 -6.68
N VAL A 202 0.99 -13.03 -7.60
CA VAL A 202 1.95 -14.10 -7.33
C VAL A 202 3.35 -13.48 -7.33
N ASN A 203 3.97 -13.44 -6.16
CA ASN A 203 5.28 -12.86 -5.93
C ASN A 203 6.30 -13.91 -5.48
N LEU A 204 7.58 -13.64 -5.70
CA LEU A 204 8.70 -14.51 -5.33
C LEU A 204 8.56 -15.94 -5.89
N HIS A 205 7.98 -16.06 -7.08
CA HIS A 205 7.74 -17.34 -7.73
C HIS A 205 9.05 -18.08 -8.01
N ARG A 206 9.02 -19.39 -7.76
CA ARG A 206 10.05 -20.36 -8.17
C ARG A 206 9.37 -21.49 -8.92
N ASP A 207 9.89 -21.92 -10.05
CA ASP A 207 9.31 -23.01 -10.81
C ASP A 207 9.59 -24.37 -10.18
N THR A 208 8.97 -24.67 -9.03
CA THR A 208 9.06 -25.94 -8.32
C THR A 208 7.77 -26.75 -8.48
N LYS A 209 7.87 -28.10 -8.36
CA LYS A 209 6.68 -28.96 -8.39
C LYS A 209 5.61 -28.53 -7.36
N ALA A 210 6.03 -28.17 -6.14
CA ALA A 210 5.14 -27.72 -5.09
C ALA A 210 4.38 -26.43 -5.49
N GLN A 211 5.10 -25.44 -6.04
CA GLN A 211 4.46 -24.18 -6.45
C GLN A 211 3.54 -24.35 -7.67
N ARG A 212 3.86 -25.24 -8.61
CA ARG A 212 2.96 -25.56 -9.71
C ARG A 212 1.63 -26.15 -9.21
N ALA A 213 1.67 -27.07 -8.22
CA ALA A 213 0.45 -27.59 -7.60
C ALA A 213 -0.36 -26.50 -6.89
N THR A 214 0.31 -25.64 -6.11
CA THR A 214 -0.33 -24.55 -5.36
C THR A 214 -0.88 -23.44 -6.28
N LYS A 215 -0.35 -23.28 -7.49
CA LYS A 215 -0.84 -22.30 -8.47
C LYS A 215 -2.31 -22.55 -8.83
N LYS A 216 -2.73 -23.81 -8.97
CA LYS A 216 -4.12 -24.16 -9.19
C LYS A 216 -4.98 -23.73 -8.00
N THR A 217 -4.56 -24.02 -6.78
CA THR A 217 -5.25 -23.59 -5.56
C THR A 217 -5.44 -22.06 -5.50
N ALA A 218 -4.41 -21.31 -5.88
CA ALA A 218 -4.51 -19.84 -5.95
C ALA A 218 -5.50 -19.38 -7.03
N ALA A 219 -5.48 -20.01 -8.22
CA ALA A 219 -6.42 -19.70 -9.29
C ALA A 219 -7.88 -20.02 -8.90
N ASP A 220 -8.11 -21.16 -8.24
CA ASP A 220 -9.42 -21.56 -7.75
C ASP A 220 -9.92 -20.61 -6.62
N ALA A 221 -9.01 -20.13 -5.77
CA ALA A 221 -9.34 -19.24 -4.65
C ALA A 221 -9.65 -17.80 -5.06
N PHE A 222 -8.93 -17.25 -6.05
CA PHE A 222 -8.98 -15.83 -6.38
C PHE A 222 -9.56 -15.53 -7.76
N GLY A 223 -9.63 -16.50 -8.67
CA GLY A 223 -10.24 -16.33 -10.00
C GLY A 223 -9.71 -15.12 -10.75
N HIS A 224 -10.61 -14.23 -11.17
CA HIS A 224 -10.29 -13.02 -11.94
C HIS A 224 -9.48 -11.97 -11.15
N TYR A 225 -9.42 -12.07 -9.82
CA TYR A 225 -8.56 -11.21 -9.02
C TYR A 225 -7.08 -11.55 -9.18
N LEU A 226 -6.74 -12.78 -9.61
CA LEU A 226 -5.34 -13.14 -9.81
C LEU A 226 -4.75 -12.34 -10.97
N PHE A 227 -3.59 -11.70 -10.75
CA PHE A 227 -2.87 -11.02 -11.82
C PHE A 227 -2.27 -12.04 -12.79
N ASN A 228 -2.24 -11.68 -14.08
CA ASN A 228 -1.57 -12.48 -15.11
C ASN A 228 -0.04 -12.41 -14.93
N THR A 229 0.44 -11.24 -14.52
CA THR A 229 1.85 -10.99 -14.27
C THR A 229 2.30 -11.66 -12.98
N ILE A 230 3.34 -12.50 -13.10
CA ILE A 230 3.96 -13.20 -11.98
C ILE A 230 5.36 -12.62 -11.76
N ILE A 231 5.67 -12.27 -10.51
CA ILE A 231 7.00 -11.79 -10.12
C ILE A 231 7.85 -12.97 -9.65
N SER A 232 8.88 -13.29 -10.40
CA SER A 232 9.83 -14.34 -10.08
C SER A 232 10.77 -13.92 -8.96
N ARG A 233 11.22 -14.88 -8.15
CA ARG A 233 12.27 -14.62 -7.17
C ARG A 233 13.57 -14.27 -7.89
N SER A 234 14.13 -13.13 -7.58
CA SER A 234 15.39 -12.64 -8.12
C SER A 234 16.38 -12.35 -6.98
N GLU A 235 17.59 -12.87 -7.10
CA GLU A 235 18.67 -12.54 -6.16
C GLU A 235 19.06 -11.07 -6.24
N LYS A 236 18.92 -10.44 -7.42
CA LYS A 236 19.19 -9.02 -7.61
C LYS A 236 18.21 -8.17 -6.80
N VAL A 237 16.92 -8.53 -6.79
CA VAL A 237 15.91 -7.87 -5.95
C VAL A 237 16.20 -8.10 -4.46
N GLY A 238 16.67 -9.30 -4.09
CA GLY A 238 17.12 -9.59 -2.72
C GLY A 238 18.33 -8.77 -2.27
N ARG A 239 19.24 -8.43 -3.18
CA ARG A 239 20.42 -7.58 -2.89
C ARG A 239 20.06 -6.11 -2.64
N LEU A 240 18.90 -5.62 -3.07
CA LEU A 240 18.44 -4.26 -2.72
C LEU A 240 18.36 -4.05 -1.22
N ALA A 241 18.08 -5.13 -0.47
CA ALA A 241 18.11 -5.08 0.99
C ALA A 241 19.51 -4.78 1.57
N THR A 242 20.58 -5.02 0.80
CA THR A 242 21.98 -4.85 1.25
C THR A 242 22.71 -3.73 0.53
N THR A 243 22.24 -3.31 -0.62
CA THR A 243 22.87 -2.23 -1.40
C THR A 243 21.81 -1.20 -1.76
N LYS A 244 21.96 0.03 -1.29
CA LYS A 244 21.17 1.19 -1.73
C LYS A 244 21.49 1.48 -3.21
N GLY A 245 20.93 0.71 -4.13
CA GLY A 245 21.24 0.82 -5.55
C GLY A 245 20.01 0.65 -6.42
N SER A 246 19.98 1.35 -7.58
CA SER A 246 18.98 1.13 -8.61
C SER A 246 19.03 -0.32 -9.11
N ILE A 247 17.89 -0.96 -9.27
CA ILE A 247 17.81 -2.21 -10.03
C ILE A 247 18.24 -1.89 -11.46
N ASP A 248 19.39 -2.41 -11.86
CA ASP A 248 19.85 -2.30 -13.24
C ASP A 248 18.88 -3.00 -14.18
N LYS A 249 18.64 -2.45 -15.36
CA LYS A 249 17.64 -2.88 -16.37
C LYS A 249 17.84 -4.34 -16.78
N SER A 250 17.37 -5.30 -15.96
CA SER A 250 17.46 -6.73 -16.19
C SER A 250 16.08 -7.35 -16.50
N LYS A 251 16.03 -8.65 -16.87
CA LYS A 251 14.75 -9.35 -17.11
C LYS A 251 13.74 -9.27 -15.97
N SER A 252 14.19 -9.11 -14.71
CA SER A 252 13.32 -8.87 -13.56
C SER A 252 12.65 -7.49 -13.59
N ASP A 253 13.28 -6.50 -14.21
CA ASP A 253 12.74 -5.16 -14.43
C ASP A 253 11.46 -5.20 -15.28
N ASN A 254 11.45 -6.01 -16.33
CA ASN A 254 10.28 -6.10 -17.21
C ASN A 254 9.04 -6.63 -16.47
N GLN A 255 9.19 -7.52 -15.46
CA GLN A 255 8.04 -8.06 -14.71
C GLN A 255 7.35 -6.99 -13.85
N PHE A 256 8.10 -6.08 -13.22
CA PHE A 256 7.51 -4.97 -12.48
C PHE A 256 6.86 -3.93 -13.41
N GLY A 257 7.45 -3.69 -14.57
CA GLY A 257 6.85 -2.83 -15.59
C GLY A 257 5.53 -3.39 -16.12
N LEU A 258 5.48 -4.68 -16.45
CA LEU A 258 4.24 -5.37 -16.87
C LEU A 258 3.20 -5.38 -15.75
N LEU A 259 3.62 -5.60 -14.50
CA LEU A 259 2.71 -5.54 -13.35
C LEU A 259 2.14 -4.14 -13.15
N ALA A 260 2.95 -3.11 -13.27
CA ALA A 260 2.50 -1.71 -13.17
C ALA A 260 1.48 -1.36 -14.27
N GLU A 261 1.71 -1.84 -15.49
CA GLU A 261 0.77 -1.68 -16.60
C GLU A 261 -0.55 -2.41 -16.34
N GLU A 262 -0.49 -3.65 -15.86
CA GLU A 262 -1.69 -4.43 -15.51
C GLU A 262 -2.48 -3.77 -14.37
N ILE A 263 -1.79 -3.24 -13.34
CA ILE A 263 -2.39 -2.46 -12.24
C ILE A 263 -3.13 -1.24 -12.79
N HIS A 264 -2.44 -0.43 -13.62
CA HIS A 264 -3.02 0.78 -14.21
C HIS A 264 -4.27 0.46 -15.04
N ASN A 265 -4.20 -0.56 -15.89
CA ASN A 265 -5.32 -0.97 -16.74
C ASN A 265 -6.52 -1.44 -15.89
N ARG A 266 -6.31 -2.22 -14.82
CA ARG A 266 -7.39 -2.64 -13.91
C ARG A 266 -8.06 -1.45 -13.22
N ILE A 267 -7.29 -0.46 -12.79
CA ILE A 267 -7.83 0.78 -12.20
C ILE A 267 -8.67 1.55 -13.22
N LEU A 268 -8.19 1.68 -14.47
CA LEU A 268 -8.92 2.34 -15.54
C LEU A 268 -10.24 1.65 -15.87
N GLU A 269 -10.24 0.32 -15.99
CA GLU A 269 -11.44 -0.47 -16.28
C GLU A 269 -12.47 -0.33 -15.15
N ASP A 270 -12.02 -0.40 -13.90
CA ASP A 270 -12.88 -0.27 -12.74
C ASP A 270 -13.51 1.13 -12.64
N THR A 271 -12.73 2.16 -12.93
CA THR A 271 -13.21 3.55 -12.97
C THR A 271 -14.25 3.77 -14.07
N LYS A 272 -14.08 3.15 -15.25
CA LYS A 272 -15.06 3.22 -16.35
C LYS A 272 -16.38 2.56 -15.95
N ARG A 273 -16.33 1.33 -15.42
CA ARG A 273 -17.53 0.59 -14.95
C ARG A 273 -18.31 1.37 -13.89
N SER A 274 -17.61 2.06 -12.99
CA SER A 274 -18.23 2.89 -11.96
C SER A 274 -18.99 4.09 -12.53
N LYS A 275 -18.45 4.73 -13.57
CA LYS A 275 -19.11 5.86 -14.27
C LYS A 275 -20.33 5.41 -15.07
N GLU A 276 -20.25 4.27 -15.73
CA GLU A 276 -21.35 3.70 -16.51
C GLU A 276 -22.52 3.24 -15.61
N GLY A 277 -22.23 2.61 -14.46
CA GLY A 277 -23.24 2.21 -13.49
C GLY A 277 -24.03 3.38 -12.89
N VAL A 278 -23.39 4.52 -12.68
CA VAL A 278 -24.04 5.75 -12.20
C VAL A 278 -24.97 6.35 -13.26
N GLN A 279 -24.61 6.29 -14.55
CA GLN A 279 -25.46 6.83 -15.64
C GLN A 279 -26.73 6.00 -15.86
N HIS A 280 -26.71 4.70 -15.61
CA HIS A 280 -27.91 3.84 -15.75
C HIS A 280 -28.82 3.94 -14.53
N GLY A 281 -28.30 4.19 -13.34
CA GLY A 281 -29.11 4.40 -12.13
C GLY A 281 -29.91 5.70 -12.10
N ASN A 282 -29.49 6.71 -12.86
CA ASN A 282 -30.20 7.99 -12.96
C ASN A 282 -31.29 8.05 -14.05
N LYS A 283 -31.40 7.00 -14.88
CA LYS A 283 -32.46 6.90 -15.92
C LYS A 283 -33.72 6.15 -15.47
N THR A 284 -33.70 5.64 -14.24
CA THR A 284 -34.80 4.82 -13.67
C THR A 284 -35.43 5.44 -12.42
N ARG A 285 -35.33 6.75 -12.25
CA ARG A 285 -36.10 7.51 -11.23
C ARG A 285 -36.96 8.57 -11.86
#